data_6ed36a5024db796fac797dae1ed25e32
#
_entry.id   6ed36a5024db796fac797dae1ed25e32
#
_cell.length_a   1.000
_cell.length_b   1.000
_cell.length_c   1.000
_cell.angle_alpha   90.00
_cell.angle_beta   90.00
_cell.angle_gamma   90.00
#
_symmetry.space_group_name_H-M   'P 1'
#
loop_
_entity.id
_entity.type
_entity.pdbx_description
1 polymer ?
#
loop_
_entity_poly.entity_id
_entity_poly.type
_entity_poly.pdbx_seq_one_letter_code
_entity_poly.pdbx_strand_id
1 'polypeptide(L)' 'MTGRLLGDVNNDGLVDVTDATETQRIAAAIASPDALTNRVADINGDGAVNVVDATEIQKYIAGYSPEYPINKSL' A
#
# COMPACT_ATOMS: atom_id res chain seq x y z
N MET A 1 9.12 14.97 7.11
CA MET A 1 8.58 14.51 5.82
C MET A 1 9.06 13.10 5.53
N THR A 2 8.17 12.21 5.21
CA THR A 2 8.53 10.81 5.02
C THR A 2 9.12 10.51 3.65
N GLY A 3 8.72 11.27 2.64
CA GLY A 3 9.12 11.01 1.26
C GLY A 3 8.54 9.74 0.67
N ARG A 4 7.67 9.03 1.38
CA ARG A 4 7.05 7.81 0.88
C ARG A 4 5.70 8.12 0.26
N LEU A 5 5.33 7.31 -0.72
CA LEU A 5 4.07 7.44 -1.42
C LEU A 5 3.07 6.43 -0.85
N LEU A 6 1.80 6.81 -0.81
CA LEU A 6 0.76 5.87 -0.39
C LEU A 6 0.72 4.71 -1.38
N GLY A 7 0.84 3.50 -0.89
CA GLY A 7 0.88 2.30 -1.72
C GLY A 7 2.28 1.84 -2.09
N ASP A 8 3.31 2.66 -1.86
CA ASP A 8 4.69 2.29 -2.14
C ASP A 8 5.26 1.55 -0.91
N VAL A 9 4.86 0.30 -0.76
CA VAL A 9 5.11 -0.48 0.45
C VAL A 9 6.58 -0.86 0.57
N ASN A 10 7.25 -1.15 -0.54
CA ASN A 10 8.66 -1.53 -0.54
C ASN A 10 9.61 -0.33 -0.64
N ASN A 11 9.07 0.88 -0.75
CA ASN A 11 9.85 2.12 -0.76
C ASN A 11 10.84 2.20 -1.93
N ASP A 12 10.42 1.76 -3.11
CA ASP A 12 11.26 1.82 -4.32
C ASP A 12 10.91 3.00 -5.24
N GLY A 13 9.96 3.84 -4.84
CA GLY A 13 9.53 5.00 -5.60
C GLY A 13 8.42 4.72 -6.60
N LEU A 14 7.95 3.49 -6.69
CA LEU A 14 6.90 3.09 -7.63
C LEU A 14 5.82 2.31 -6.88
N VAL A 15 4.58 2.45 -7.35
CA VAL A 15 3.47 1.62 -6.86
C VAL A 15 3.18 0.59 -7.96
N ASP A 16 3.50 -0.67 -7.69
CA ASP A 16 3.38 -1.75 -8.68
C ASP A 16 2.94 -3.05 -8.01
N VAL A 17 2.99 -4.15 -8.77
CA VAL A 17 2.51 -5.44 -8.28
C VAL A 17 3.30 -5.94 -7.06
N THR A 18 4.56 -5.54 -6.94
CA THR A 18 5.36 -5.90 -5.77
C THR A 18 4.76 -5.32 -4.49
N ASP A 19 4.23 -4.10 -4.57
CA ASP A 19 3.58 -3.46 -3.42
C ASP A 19 2.30 -4.19 -3.04
N ALA A 20 1.50 -4.61 -4.02
CA ALA A 20 0.31 -5.40 -3.74
C ALA A 20 0.67 -6.72 -3.06
N THR A 21 1.72 -7.37 -3.53
CA THR A 21 2.20 -8.62 -2.93
C THR A 21 2.65 -8.41 -1.49
N GLU A 22 3.42 -7.35 -1.24
CA GLU A 22 3.87 -7.05 0.12
C GLU A 22 2.70 -6.73 1.04
N THR A 23 1.70 -6.00 0.53
CA THR A 23 0.50 -5.71 1.30
C THR A 23 -0.25 -6.99 1.67
N GLN A 24 -0.33 -7.95 0.75
CA GLN A 24 -0.95 -9.23 1.03
C GLN A 24 -0.19 -10.02 2.09
N ARG A 25 1.13 -9.95 2.08
CA ARG A 25 1.96 -10.62 3.09
C ARG A 25 1.74 -10.01 4.47
N ILE A 26 1.61 -8.69 4.55
CA ILE A 26 1.29 -8.01 5.80
C ILE A 26 -0.09 -8.42 6.28
N ALA A 27 -1.08 -8.43 5.38
CA ALA A 27 -2.45 -8.81 5.71
C ALA A 27 -2.53 -10.25 6.22
N ALA A 28 -1.70 -11.13 5.71
CA ALA A 28 -1.65 -12.53 6.14
C ALA A 28 -0.77 -12.75 7.38
N ALA A 29 -0.20 -11.69 7.94
CA ALA A 29 0.71 -11.73 9.08
C ALA A 29 2.00 -12.52 8.81
N ILE A 30 2.38 -12.65 7.53
CA ILE A 30 3.65 -13.27 7.14
C ILE A 30 4.81 -12.29 7.31
N ALA A 31 4.54 -10.99 7.08
CA ALA A 31 5.51 -9.93 7.24
C ALA A 31 5.12 -9.03 8.42
N SER A 32 6.12 -8.49 9.10
CA SER A 32 5.92 -7.56 10.23
C SER A 32 6.44 -6.19 9.82
N PRO A 33 5.57 -5.30 9.32
CA PRO A 33 6.01 -4.00 8.84
C PRO A 33 6.33 -3.07 10.00
N ASP A 34 7.22 -2.10 9.76
CA ASP A 34 7.38 -0.99 10.69
C ASP A 34 6.17 -0.05 10.58
N ALA A 35 6.13 0.96 11.46
CA ALA A 35 4.98 1.86 11.54
C ALA A 35 4.75 2.62 10.24
N LEU A 36 5.82 3.06 9.56
CA LEU A 36 5.70 3.81 8.32
C LEU A 36 5.25 2.91 7.17
N THR A 37 5.79 1.70 7.08
CA THR A 37 5.37 0.74 6.05
C THR A 37 3.90 0.38 6.23
N ASN A 38 3.48 0.16 7.48
CA ASN A 38 2.08 -0.13 7.77
C ASN A 38 1.17 1.02 7.33
N ARG A 39 1.61 2.25 7.54
CA ARG A 39 0.84 3.43 7.15
C ARG A 39 0.67 3.55 5.65
N VAL A 40 1.74 3.31 4.87
CA VAL A 40 1.65 3.39 3.40
C VAL A 40 0.91 2.20 2.80
N ALA A 41 0.85 1.08 3.49
CA ALA A 41 0.09 -0.08 3.06
C ALA A 41 -1.41 0.03 3.39
N ASP A 42 -1.76 0.84 4.37
CA ASP A 42 -3.14 1.07 4.79
C ASP A 42 -3.80 2.09 3.86
N ILE A 43 -4.25 1.63 2.71
CA ILE A 43 -4.69 2.51 1.62
C ILE A 43 -5.94 3.30 2.01
N ASN A 44 -6.90 2.66 2.67
CA ASN A 44 -8.16 3.31 3.02
C ASN A 44 -8.11 4.04 4.37
N GLY A 45 -6.99 3.95 5.08
CA GLY A 45 -6.80 4.69 6.32
C GLY A 45 -7.66 4.22 7.48
N ASP A 46 -8.10 2.96 7.48
CA ASP A 46 -8.99 2.45 8.52
C ASP A 46 -8.25 1.89 9.74
N GLY A 47 -6.92 1.95 9.72
CA GLY A 47 -6.09 1.47 10.83
C GLY A 47 -5.68 0.02 10.72
N ALA A 48 -6.05 -0.67 9.65
CA ALA A 48 -5.70 -2.07 9.45
C ALA A 48 -5.26 -2.32 8.01
N VAL A 49 -4.21 -3.11 7.84
CA VAL A 49 -3.77 -3.55 6.53
C VAL A 49 -4.35 -4.92 6.26
N ASN A 50 -5.18 -5.03 5.21
CA ASN A 50 -5.85 -6.28 4.88
C ASN A 50 -6.00 -6.42 3.36
N VAL A 51 -6.76 -7.44 2.93
CA VAL A 51 -6.90 -7.73 1.52
C VAL A 51 -7.58 -6.59 0.75
N VAL A 52 -8.38 -5.77 1.41
CA VAL A 52 -9.01 -4.60 0.79
C VAL A 52 -7.94 -3.63 0.31
N ASP A 53 -6.90 -3.39 1.13
CA ASP A 53 -5.81 -2.50 0.75
C ASP A 53 -5.03 -3.04 -0.44
N ALA A 54 -4.73 -4.34 -0.44
CA ALA A 54 -4.06 -4.98 -1.58
C ALA A 54 -4.90 -4.86 -2.85
N THR A 55 -6.22 -5.02 -2.73
CA THR A 55 -7.14 -4.89 -3.86
C THR A 55 -7.11 -3.48 -4.43
N GLU A 56 -7.08 -2.46 -3.59
CA GLU A 56 -7.00 -1.07 -4.06
C GLU A 56 -5.71 -0.81 -4.83
N ILE A 57 -4.59 -1.36 -4.36
CA ILE A 57 -3.32 -1.24 -5.09
C ILE A 57 -3.42 -1.94 -6.45
N GLN A 58 -4.01 -3.13 -6.49
CA GLN A 58 -4.17 -3.88 -7.75
C GLN A 58 -5.05 -3.12 -8.74
N LYS A 59 -6.11 -2.49 -8.27
CA LYS A 59 -6.99 -1.68 -9.12
C LYS A 59 -6.22 -0.49 -9.69
N TYR A 60 -5.42 0.16 -8.88
CA TYR A 60 -4.58 1.26 -9.35
C TYR A 60 -3.63 0.80 -10.44
N ILE A 61 -2.95 -0.34 -10.25
CA ILE A 61 -2.00 -0.89 -11.23
C ILE A 61 -2.73 -1.22 -12.54
N ALA A 62 -3.97 -1.71 -12.45
CA ALA A 62 -4.77 -2.07 -13.61
C ALA A 62 -5.32 -0.86 -14.36
N GLY A 63 -5.08 0.36 -13.88
CA GLY A 63 -5.50 1.58 -14.55
C GLY A 63 -6.85 2.13 -14.10
N TYR A 64 -7.44 1.56 -13.05
CA TYR A 64 -8.67 2.11 -12.50
C TYR A 64 -8.37 3.39 -11.71
N SER A 65 -9.29 4.34 -11.75
CA SER A 65 -9.15 5.56 -10.96
C SER A 65 -9.27 5.24 -9.48
N PRO A 66 -8.24 5.53 -8.67
CA PRO A 66 -8.29 5.18 -7.25
C PRO A 66 -9.22 6.12 -6.49
N GLU A 67 -9.89 5.57 -5.48
CA GLU A 67 -10.68 6.36 -4.53
C GLU A 67 -9.79 7.04 -3.50
N TYR A 68 -8.56 6.59 -3.36
CA TYR A 68 -7.61 7.03 -2.35
C TYR A 68 -6.38 7.60 -3.03
N PRO A 69 -5.61 8.47 -2.36
CA PRO A 69 -4.47 9.15 -3.00
C PRO A 69 -3.25 8.25 -3.16
N ILE A 70 -3.42 7.12 -3.84
CA ILE A 70 -2.33 6.20 -4.13
C ILE A 70 -1.29 6.90 -5.00
N ASN A 71 -0.02 6.65 -4.71
CA ASN A 71 1.12 7.27 -5.41
C ASN A 71 1.26 8.76 -5.12
N LYS A 72 0.68 9.23 -4.03
CA LYS A 72 0.85 10.60 -3.55
C LYS A 72 1.66 10.58 -2.26
N SER A 73 2.44 11.63 -2.04
CA SER A 73 3.24 11.75 -0.82
C SER A 73 2.37 11.80 0.42
N LEU A 74 2.82 11.14 1.44
CA LEU A 74 2.20 11.23 2.75
C LEU A 74 2.69 12.46 3.51
#